data_f260b9d37c391627621b19f6e0866735
#
_entry.id   f260b9d37c391627621b19f6e0866735
#
_cell.length_a   1.000
_cell.length_b   1.000
_cell.length_c   1.000
_cell.angle_alpha   90.00
_cell.angle_beta   90.00
_cell.angle_gamma   90.00
#
_symmetry.space_group_name_H-M   'P 1'
#
loop_
_entity.id
_entity.type
_entity.pdbx_description
1 polymer ?
#
loop_
_entity_poly.entity_id
_entity_poly.type
_entity_poly.pdbx_seq_one_letter_code
_entity_poly.pdbx_strand_id
1 'polypeptide(L)'
;MGAVVIILLTLSGCSIEKVSAQKQDKIEYTILKEAEFPEKVQKLIEENKTKEFQLTYQEQGNLYLIKGYGEQKTGGYSIRIEDVSLWENAIHVQTLLIGPKEENLKDEPSYPYLVIQMEYRDEPVIFE
;
A
#
# COMPACT_ATOMS: atom_id res chain seq x y z
N MET A 1 7.41 48.16 22.15
CA MET A 1 8.13 48.26 20.89
C MET A 1 8.70 46.95 20.44
N GLY A 2 9.54 46.37 21.20
CA GLY A 2 10.10 45.09 20.80
C GLY A 2 9.10 43.95 20.64
N ALA A 3 8.05 44.03 21.38
CA ALA A 3 7.00 43.01 21.33
C ALA A 3 6.35 42.85 19.96
N VAL A 4 6.24 43.92 19.24
CA VAL A 4 5.61 43.91 17.92
C VAL A 4 6.45 43.09 16.93
N VAL A 5 7.75 43.22 17.05
CA VAL A 5 8.65 42.53 16.16
C VAL A 5 8.59 41.01 16.40
N ILE A 6 8.45 40.64 17.65
CA ILE A 6 8.40 39.22 18.02
C ILE A 6 7.20 38.51 17.40
N ILE A 7 6.08 39.22 17.33
CA ILE A 7 4.85 38.67 16.75
C ILE A 7 5.06 38.31 15.29
N LEU A 8 5.79 39.11 14.57
CA LEU A 8 6.06 38.86 13.16
C LEU A 8 6.85 37.59 12.94
N LEU A 9 7.74 37.29 13.85
CA LEU A 9 8.56 36.09 13.75
C LEU A 9 7.73 34.83 13.88
N THR A 10 6.73 34.85 14.75
CA THR A 10 5.88 33.68 14.91
C THR A 10 5.08 33.38 13.66
N LEU A 11 4.66 34.40 12.94
CA LEU A 11 3.93 34.19 11.71
C LEU A 11 4.77 33.48 10.66
N SER A 12 6.02 33.79 10.60
CA SER A 12 6.92 33.14 9.67
C SER A 12 7.05 31.66 9.97
N GLY A 13 7.14 31.31 11.23
CA GLY A 13 7.24 29.93 11.63
C GLY A 13 6.09 29.08 11.19
N CYS A 14 4.88 29.60 11.23
CA CYS A 14 3.70 28.86 10.83
C CYS A 14 3.74 28.46 9.37
N SER A 15 4.25 29.29 8.51
CA SER A 15 4.35 28.97 7.09
C SER A 15 5.25 27.77 6.84
N ILE A 16 6.33 27.70 7.55
CA ILE A 16 7.28 26.61 7.41
C ILE A 16 6.68 25.28 7.85
N GLU A 17 5.92 25.31 8.92
CA GLU A 17 5.29 24.12 9.46
C GLU A 17 4.32 23.49 8.45
N LYS A 18 3.59 24.29 7.72
CA LYS A 18 2.64 23.80 6.73
C LYS A 18 3.34 23.01 5.64
N VAL A 19 4.50 23.46 5.23
CA VAL A 19 5.29 22.74 4.21
C VAL A 19 5.74 21.39 4.74
N SER A 20 6.17 21.36 5.98
CA SER A 20 6.62 20.12 6.61
C SER A 20 5.52 19.07 6.71
N ALA A 21 4.28 19.51 6.93
CA ALA A 21 3.16 18.61 7.12
C ALA A 21 2.83 17.79 5.86
N GLN A 22 3.36 18.15 4.72
CA GLN A 22 3.13 17.43 3.47
C GLN A 22 4.15 16.34 3.19
N LYS A 23 5.09 16.15 4.11
CA LYS A 23 6.09 15.09 3.96
C LYS A 23 5.47 13.72 4.12
N GLN A 24 5.86 12.80 3.24
CA GLN A 24 5.47 11.41 3.35
C GLN A 24 6.35 10.69 4.37
N ASP A 25 5.74 9.85 5.19
CA ASP A 25 6.44 8.99 6.12
C ASP A 25 6.37 7.56 5.62
N LYS A 26 7.50 6.89 5.52
CA LYS A 26 7.52 5.50 5.12
C LYS A 26 6.94 4.63 6.23
N ILE A 27 6.21 3.60 5.83
CA ILE A 27 5.63 2.63 6.75
C ILE A 27 6.39 1.31 6.59
N GLU A 28 6.74 0.70 7.70
CA GLU A 28 7.36 -0.62 7.68
C GLU A 28 6.32 -1.68 7.36
N TYR A 29 6.66 -2.58 6.46
CA TYR A 29 5.76 -3.65 6.04
C TYR A 29 6.56 -4.87 5.61
N THR A 30 5.85 -6.00 5.52
CA THR A 30 6.41 -7.25 5.02
C THR A 30 5.52 -7.75 3.89
N ILE A 31 6.13 -8.22 2.81
CA ILE A 31 5.39 -8.91 1.77
C ILE A 31 5.33 -10.37 2.20
N LEU A 32 4.13 -10.90 2.35
CA LEU A 32 3.94 -12.27 2.82
C LEU A 32 4.03 -13.27 1.67
N LYS A 33 4.58 -14.44 1.97
CA LYS A 33 4.53 -15.59 1.08
C LYS A 33 3.23 -16.34 1.34
N GLU A 34 2.78 -17.10 0.36
CA GLU A 34 1.52 -17.83 0.46
C GLU A 34 1.43 -18.69 1.73
N ALA A 35 2.51 -19.36 2.10
CA ALA A 35 2.52 -20.19 3.30
C ALA A 35 2.33 -19.39 4.60
N GLU A 36 2.50 -18.08 4.55
CA GLU A 36 2.37 -17.21 5.72
C GLU A 36 1.00 -16.54 5.83
N PHE A 37 0.13 -16.76 4.86
CA PHE A 37 -1.18 -16.11 4.85
C PHE A 37 -2.06 -16.65 5.97
N PRO A 38 -2.72 -15.76 6.75
CA PRO A 38 -3.80 -16.21 7.63
C PRO A 38 -4.88 -16.90 6.81
N GLU A 39 -5.59 -17.83 7.44
CA GLU A 39 -6.64 -18.59 6.78
C GLU A 39 -7.68 -17.68 6.12
N LYS A 40 -8.09 -16.63 6.81
CA LYS A 40 -9.07 -15.68 6.28
C LYS A 40 -8.54 -14.96 5.03
N VAL A 41 -7.26 -14.63 5.01
CA VAL A 41 -6.64 -13.98 3.85
C VAL A 41 -6.68 -14.92 2.65
N GLN A 42 -6.34 -16.20 2.85
CA GLN A 42 -6.42 -17.19 1.79
C GLN A 42 -7.82 -17.27 1.20
N LYS A 43 -8.82 -17.27 2.06
CA LYS A 43 -10.22 -17.34 1.64
C LYS A 43 -10.63 -16.11 0.85
N LEU A 44 -10.24 -14.93 1.30
CA LEU A 44 -10.55 -13.69 0.59
C LEU A 44 -9.93 -13.66 -0.79
N ILE A 45 -8.71 -14.17 -0.94
CA ILE A 45 -8.05 -14.25 -2.23
C ILE A 45 -8.80 -15.20 -3.16
N GLU A 46 -9.16 -16.38 -2.68
CA GLU A 46 -9.88 -17.37 -3.49
C GLU A 46 -11.23 -16.84 -3.98
N GLU A 47 -11.90 -16.07 -3.15
CA GLU A 47 -13.19 -15.51 -3.49
C GLU A 47 -13.12 -14.36 -4.48
N ASN A 48 -11.97 -13.70 -4.61
CA ASN A 48 -11.86 -12.46 -5.37
C ASN A 48 -10.87 -12.47 -6.52
N LYS A 49 -10.01 -13.47 -6.62
CA LYS A 49 -8.83 -13.42 -7.48
C LYS A 49 -9.12 -13.31 -9.00
N THR A 50 -10.31 -13.70 -9.45
CA THR A 50 -10.63 -13.65 -10.88
C THR A 50 -10.87 -12.24 -11.39
N LYS A 51 -11.11 -11.30 -10.49
CA LYS A 51 -11.33 -9.89 -10.82
C LYS A 51 -10.27 -9.04 -10.16
N GLU A 52 -10.04 -7.85 -10.67
CA GLU A 52 -9.19 -6.90 -9.97
C GLU A 52 -9.86 -6.53 -8.65
N PHE A 53 -9.09 -6.54 -7.56
CA PHE A 53 -9.64 -6.25 -6.24
C PHE A 53 -8.59 -5.67 -5.31
N GLN A 54 -9.07 -5.04 -4.25
CA GLN A 54 -8.23 -4.55 -3.18
C GLN A 54 -9.02 -4.61 -1.89
N LEU A 55 -8.42 -5.21 -0.87
CA LEU A 55 -9.08 -5.45 0.40
C LEU A 55 -8.12 -5.18 1.56
N THR A 56 -8.69 -4.85 2.70
CA THR A 56 -7.94 -4.81 3.95
C THR A 56 -8.55 -5.81 4.91
N TYR A 57 -7.71 -6.36 5.79
CA TYR A 57 -8.15 -7.30 6.79
C TYR A 57 -7.30 -7.12 8.05
N GLN A 58 -7.94 -7.19 9.19
CA GLN A 58 -7.27 -6.98 10.47
C GLN A 58 -7.39 -8.26 11.32
N GLU A 59 -6.27 -8.68 11.89
CA GLU A 59 -6.24 -9.85 12.77
C GLU A 59 -5.06 -9.75 13.72
N GLN A 60 -5.30 -9.97 15.01
CA GLN A 60 -4.24 -10.07 16.03
C GLN A 60 -3.21 -8.95 16.00
N GLY A 61 -3.69 -7.71 15.86
CA GLY A 61 -2.81 -6.56 15.88
C GLY A 61 -2.08 -6.27 14.58
N ASN A 62 -2.41 -7.01 13.52
CA ASN A 62 -1.82 -6.79 12.20
C ASN A 62 -2.87 -6.33 11.20
N LEU A 63 -2.43 -5.52 10.26
CA LEU A 63 -3.23 -5.08 9.14
C LEU A 63 -2.70 -5.74 7.87
N TYR A 64 -3.58 -6.38 7.13
CA TYR A 64 -3.23 -7.04 5.87
C TYR A 64 -3.84 -6.25 4.72
N LEU A 65 -3.01 -5.91 3.76
CA LEU A 65 -3.44 -5.20 2.55
C LEU A 65 -3.29 -6.16 1.38
N ILE A 66 -4.40 -6.42 0.68
CA ILE A 66 -4.43 -7.41 -0.38
C ILE A 66 -4.77 -6.72 -1.68
N LYS A 67 -3.89 -6.86 -2.67
CA LYS A 67 -4.12 -6.30 -4.00
C LYS A 67 -4.04 -7.41 -5.03
N GLY A 68 -5.08 -7.57 -5.83
CA GLY A 68 -5.12 -8.51 -6.93
C GLY A 68 -5.42 -7.80 -8.24
N TYR A 69 -4.88 -8.31 -9.32
CA TYR A 69 -5.03 -7.70 -10.65
C TYR A 69 -5.98 -8.48 -11.56
N GLY A 70 -6.63 -9.51 -11.00
CA GLY A 70 -7.57 -10.29 -11.78
C GLY A 70 -6.89 -11.28 -12.73
N GLU A 71 -7.70 -11.92 -13.54
CA GLU A 71 -7.19 -12.91 -14.47
C GLU A 71 -6.36 -12.27 -15.57
N GLN A 72 -5.17 -12.82 -15.80
CA GLN A 72 -4.31 -12.48 -16.92
C GLN A 72 -4.28 -13.67 -17.87
N LYS A 73 -4.13 -13.42 -19.15
CA LYS A 73 -4.19 -14.50 -20.16
C LYS A 73 -3.01 -15.46 -20.07
N THR A 74 -1.89 -14.99 -19.53
CA THR A 74 -0.67 -15.78 -19.45
C THR A 74 -0.07 -15.71 -18.06
N GLY A 75 0.87 -16.61 -17.78
CA GLY A 75 1.67 -16.54 -16.57
C GLY A 75 2.85 -15.60 -16.71
N GLY A 76 3.69 -15.55 -15.67
CA GLY A 76 4.92 -14.75 -15.69
C GLY A 76 4.77 -13.31 -15.23
N TYR A 77 3.58 -12.92 -14.78
CA TYR A 77 3.36 -11.58 -14.23
C TYR A 77 3.94 -11.46 -12.82
N SER A 78 4.35 -10.28 -12.47
CA SER A 78 4.79 -9.96 -11.11
C SER A 78 4.23 -8.61 -10.70
N ILE A 79 4.24 -8.35 -9.39
CA ILE A 79 3.75 -7.10 -8.83
C ILE A 79 4.89 -6.43 -8.09
N ARG A 80 5.13 -5.16 -8.38
CA ARG A 80 6.14 -4.38 -7.68
C ARG A 80 5.44 -3.36 -6.80
N ILE A 81 5.94 -3.20 -5.58
CA ILE A 81 5.46 -2.14 -4.68
C ILE A 81 6.26 -0.89 -4.99
N GLU A 82 5.57 0.16 -5.39
CA GLU A 82 6.20 1.45 -5.67
C GLU A 82 6.29 2.31 -4.41
N ASP A 83 5.27 2.24 -3.56
CA ASP A 83 5.23 3.06 -2.36
C ASP A 83 4.27 2.50 -1.33
N VAL A 84 4.66 2.56 -0.06
CA VAL A 84 3.78 2.33 1.09
C VAL A 84 4.13 3.41 2.09
N SER A 85 3.27 4.41 2.22
CA SER A 85 3.59 5.57 3.02
C SER A 85 2.36 6.15 3.71
N LEU A 86 2.60 6.97 4.71
CA LEU A 86 1.56 7.70 5.43
C LEU A 86 1.69 9.18 5.07
N TRP A 87 0.63 9.76 4.53
CA TRP A 87 0.54 11.21 4.39
C TRP A 87 -0.93 11.61 4.28
N GLU A 88 -1.21 12.82 4.73
CA GLU A 88 -2.60 13.31 4.83
C GLU A 88 -3.51 12.34 5.58
N ASN A 89 -2.96 11.74 6.64
CA ASN A 89 -3.69 10.83 7.53
C ASN A 89 -4.26 9.60 6.82
N ALA A 90 -3.62 9.15 5.77
CA ALA A 90 -4.01 7.94 5.04
C ALA A 90 -2.79 7.10 4.71
N ILE A 91 -2.99 5.80 4.64
CA ILE A 91 -1.97 4.87 4.20
C ILE A 91 -2.08 4.77 2.68
N HIS A 92 -1.03 5.20 1.97
CA HIS A 92 -1.01 5.13 0.50
C HIS A 92 -0.22 3.92 0.06
N VAL A 93 -0.83 3.10 -0.76
CA VAL A 93 -0.20 1.91 -1.33
C VAL A 93 -0.24 2.01 -2.84
N GLN A 94 0.92 2.03 -3.44
CA GLN A 94 1.04 2.09 -4.89
C GLN A 94 1.74 0.85 -5.39
N THR A 95 1.10 0.12 -6.29
CA THR A 95 1.67 -1.09 -6.88
C THR A 95 1.68 -0.98 -8.39
N LEU A 96 2.48 -1.82 -9.03
CA LEU A 96 2.58 -1.86 -10.48
C LEU A 96 2.60 -3.31 -10.93
N LEU A 97 1.72 -3.65 -11.86
CA LEU A 97 1.72 -4.98 -12.48
C LEU A 97 2.76 -4.98 -13.59
N ILE A 98 3.65 -5.95 -13.55
CA ILE A 98 4.72 -6.08 -14.54
C ILE A 98 4.45 -7.33 -15.36
N GLY A 99 4.32 -7.15 -16.67
CA GLY A 99 4.09 -8.25 -17.57
C GLY A 99 5.28 -9.18 -17.71
N PRO A 100 5.07 -10.39 -18.23
CA PRO A 100 6.15 -11.35 -18.39
C PRO A 100 7.11 -10.92 -19.49
N LYS A 101 8.35 -11.35 -19.35
CA LYS A 101 9.29 -11.30 -20.45
C LYS A 101 8.96 -12.46 -21.37
N GLU A 102 9.27 -12.34 -22.65
CA GLU A 102 8.98 -13.37 -23.62
C GLU A 102 9.47 -14.75 -23.19
N GLU A 103 10.64 -14.81 -22.60
CA GLU A 103 11.25 -16.05 -22.12
C GLU A 103 10.54 -16.66 -20.93
N ASN A 104 9.76 -15.87 -20.20
CA ASN A 104 9.02 -16.31 -19.02
C ASN A 104 7.52 -16.46 -19.29
N LEU A 105 7.12 -16.31 -20.53
CA LEU A 105 5.72 -16.39 -20.91
C LEU A 105 5.22 -17.81 -20.77
N LYS A 106 4.13 -18.00 -20.03
CA LYS A 106 3.46 -19.28 -19.89
C LYS A 106 2.07 -19.17 -20.48
N ASP A 107 1.71 -20.14 -21.29
CA ASP A 107 0.45 -20.12 -22.06
C ASP A 107 -0.70 -20.69 -21.23
N GLU A 108 -0.91 -20.13 -20.06
CA GLU A 108 -2.05 -20.47 -19.21
C GLU A 108 -2.42 -19.27 -18.35
N PRO A 109 -3.68 -19.14 -17.96
CA PRO A 109 -4.11 -17.99 -17.16
C PRO A 109 -3.39 -17.92 -15.81
N SER A 110 -3.25 -16.70 -15.32
CA SER A 110 -2.71 -16.47 -13.98
C SER A 110 -3.55 -15.42 -13.26
N TYR A 111 -3.38 -15.36 -11.95
CA TYR A 111 -4.16 -14.46 -11.08
C TYR A 111 -3.19 -13.78 -10.11
N PRO A 112 -2.46 -12.74 -10.59
CA PRO A 112 -1.45 -12.09 -9.75
C PRO A 112 -2.09 -11.38 -8.57
N TYR A 113 -1.55 -11.60 -7.38
CA TYR A 113 -1.97 -10.89 -6.18
C TYR A 113 -0.78 -10.72 -5.24
N LEU A 114 -0.95 -9.81 -4.29
CA LEU A 114 0.09 -9.46 -3.34
C LEU A 114 -0.55 -9.23 -1.98
N VAL A 115 0.11 -9.70 -0.92
CA VAL A 115 -0.34 -9.48 0.45
C VAL A 115 0.77 -8.78 1.22
N ILE A 116 0.43 -7.63 1.78
CA ILE A 116 1.32 -6.85 2.63
C ILE A 116 0.80 -6.94 4.06
N GLN A 117 1.71 -7.18 4.99
CA GLN A 117 1.40 -7.16 6.41
C GLN A 117 2.12 -6.00 7.08
N MET A 118 1.41 -5.29 7.92
CA MET A 118 1.98 -4.24 8.75
C MET A 118 1.33 -4.27 10.13
N GLU A 119 1.94 -3.60 11.09
CA GLU A 119 1.32 -3.39 12.38
C GLU A 119 0.02 -2.63 12.19
N TYR A 120 -1.01 -2.97 12.95
CA TYR A 120 -2.32 -2.35 12.79
C TYR A 120 -2.24 -0.83 12.91
N ARG A 121 -2.92 -0.15 12.01
CA ARG A 121 -3.12 1.30 12.03
C ARG A 121 -4.57 1.57 11.66
N ASP A 122 -5.13 2.61 12.25
CA ASP A 122 -6.53 2.95 12.02
C ASP A 122 -6.77 3.97 10.90
N GLU A 123 -5.70 4.45 10.26
CA GLU A 123 -5.87 5.34 9.13
C GLU A 123 -6.47 4.59 7.94
N PRO A 124 -7.25 5.28 7.11
CA PRO A 124 -7.79 4.64 5.91
C PRO A 124 -6.68 4.27 4.92
N VAL A 125 -6.95 3.28 4.09
CA VAL A 125 -6.00 2.81 3.08
C VAL A 125 -6.47 3.24 1.70
N ILE A 126 -5.57 3.86 0.96
CA ILE A 126 -5.81 4.28 -0.42
C ILE A 126 -4.87 3.50 -1.32
N PHE A 127 -5.46 2.69 -2.20
CA PHE A 127 -4.70 1.93 -3.20
C PHE A 127 -4.62 2.75 -4.47
N GLU A 128 -3.41 2.86 -5.01
CA GLU A 128 -3.17 3.64 -6.23
C GLU A 128 -2.51 2.83 -7.33
#